data_1d82650664535de8bdc3b5d343805e28
#
_entry.id   1d82650664535de8bdc3b5d343805e28
#
_cell.length_a   1.000
_cell.length_b   1.000
_cell.length_c   1.000
_cell.angle_alpha   90.00
_cell.angle_beta   90.00
_cell.angle_gamma   90.00
#
_symmetry.space_group_name_H-M   'P 1'
#
loop_
_entity.id
_entity.type
_entity.pdbx_description
1 polymer ?
#
loop_
_entity_poly.entity_id
_entity_poly.type
_entity_poly.pdbx_seq_one_letter_code
_entity_poly.pdbx_strand_id
1 'polypeptide(L)'
;MTDVSVKAQADPIAKPRSDVFLLILIGALYFSQGIPMGMAMEAFPVIMRQNGVPLELLAFVPLAGLPWILKIFWAPMVDNCWSAKLGRRRSWLLTMQTLLLIAMVLLAFVPATSANAVLMIVIMSVGMLASATQDTATDGLAAERLRAGALSRANALQIGGMMAGFMVGGGGALLLIDTLGQQYLLLLLSLIPLATIILVLLWKEEPQANHIATQGKARLLDCFRRQGIWPLLLLAFLYGSAHAGGMSITKLFLVDLGWSNQDAGWVATLGGLVLIVLGSPAGSWLASRKLWTGLTIGVFVVMVGLGTWGLLALGSLPVNWITVAIATLWLNIGSGIIAVCAATLNMSFGGSGKQAGTDVTLLQSVNVTGEMLFAGIVVWLASLLGYSTMFLAVACGGLLILVVARLVRSRLSPAALMPLNEDATGA
;
A
#
# COMPACT_ATOMS: atom_id res chain seq x y z
N MET A 1 50.14 29.54 11.09
CA MET A 1 49.87 28.08 11.04
C MET A 1 48.99 27.77 12.22
N THR A 2 47.68 27.84 12.04
CA THR A 2 46.67 27.48 13.04
C THR A 2 45.75 26.46 12.35
N ASP A 3 45.95 25.24 12.83
CA ASP A 3 45.21 24.04 12.40
C ASP A 3 43.78 24.10 12.95
N VAL A 4 42.79 24.36 12.10
CA VAL A 4 41.37 24.32 12.45
C VAL A 4 40.88 22.93 12.12
N SER A 5 40.98 22.03 13.09
CA SER A 5 40.32 20.74 13.05
C SER A 5 38.81 20.94 13.14
N VAL A 6 38.12 20.86 12.02
CA VAL A 6 36.66 20.74 11.95
C VAL A 6 36.28 19.39 12.55
N LYS A 7 35.93 19.38 13.83
CA LYS A 7 35.23 18.22 14.43
C LYS A 7 33.88 18.09 13.75
N ALA A 8 33.72 17.04 12.92
CA ALA A 8 32.42 16.57 12.49
C ALA A 8 31.61 16.24 13.76
N GLN A 9 30.60 17.06 14.06
CA GLN A 9 29.62 16.75 15.08
C GLN A 9 28.83 15.55 14.59
N ALA A 10 29.07 14.39 15.19
CA ALA A 10 28.20 13.22 15.04
C ALA A 10 26.81 13.61 15.58
N ASP A 11 25.80 13.56 14.73
CA ASP A 11 24.41 13.74 15.12
C ASP A 11 24.07 12.76 16.27
N PRO A 12 23.40 13.24 17.34
CA PRO A 12 23.04 12.37 18.46
C PRO A 12 22.13 11.26 17.98
N ILE A 13 22.55 10.03 18.17
CA ILE A 13 21.80 8.78 17.91
C ILE A 13 20.37 8.96 18.43
N ALA A 14 19.40 8.98 17.52
CA ALA A 14 17.99 9.12 17.84
C ALA A 14 17.58 8.08 18.90
N LYS A 15 16.96 8.53 19.98
CA LYS A 15 16.61 7.70 21.13
C LYS A 15 15.66 6.57 20.69
N PRO A 16 15.93 5.28 21.00
CA PRO A 16 15.15 4.14 20.54
C PRO A 16 13.66 4.16 20.95
N ARG A 17 13.27 4.96 21.95
CA ARG A 17 11.87 5.16 22.35
C ARG A 17 11.04 5.97 21.34
N SER A 18 11.67 6.83 20.54
CA SER A 18 10.98 7.64 19.53
C SER A 18 10.57 6.80 18.33
N ASP A 19 11.35 5.79 17.95
CA ASP A 19 11.08 4.94 16.78
C ASP A 19 9.90 4.00 17.01
N VAL A 20 9.75 3.44 18.23
CA VAL A 20 8.64 2.54 18.56
C VAL A 20 7.31 3.29 18.51
N PHE A 21 7.23 4.49 19.11
CA PHE A 21 6.02 5.29 19.04
C PHE A 21 5.68 5.70 17.60
N LEU A 22 6.67 6.08 16.82
CA LEU A 22 6.50 6.44 15.42
C LEU A 22 6.01 5.25 14.58
N LEU A 23 6.52 4.04 14.84
CA LEU A 23 6.04 2.81 14.19
C LEU A 23 4.59 2.49 14.55
N ILE A 24 4.19 2.66 15.83
CA ILE A 24 2.80 2.49 16.27
C ILE A 24 1.90 3.51 15.57
N LEU A 25 2.31 4.77 15.51
CA LEU A 25 1.58 5.84 14.81
C LEU A 25 1.41 5.52 13.32
N ILE A 26 2.49 5.15 12.65
CA ILE A 26 2.49 4.77 11.23
C ILE A 26 1.57 3.57 10.99
N GLY A 27 1.66 2.53 11.83
CA GLY A 27 0.79 1.36 11.74
C GLY A 27 -0.70 1.71 11.90
N ALA A 28 -1.02 2.58 12.88
CA ALA A 28 -2.39 3.06 13.10
C ALA A 28 -2.91 3.89 11.92
N LEU A 29 -2.05 4.74 11.32
CA LEU A 29 -2.38 5.54 10.13
C LEU A 29 -2.71 4.63 8.94
N TYR A 30 -1.89 3.63 8.64
CA TYR A 30 -2.14 2.70 7.54
C TYR A 30 -3.35 1.80 7.79
N PHE A 31 -3.56 1.35 9.02
CA PHE A 31 -4.77 0.61 9.39
C PHE A 31 -6.02 1.46 9.18
N SER A 32 -6.00 2.71 9.67
CA SER A 32 -7.12 3.65 9.52
C SER A 32 -7.47 3.93 8.07
N GLN A 33 -6.48 4.04 7.17
CA GLN A 33 -6.73 4.31 5.75
C GLN A 33 -7.23 3.08 4.96
N GLY A 34 -6.97 1.88 5.44
CA GLY A 34 -7.50 0.65 4.84
C GLY A 34 -9.02 0.51 5.00
N ILE A 35 -9.58 1.04 6.09
CA ILE A 35 -11.02 0.91 6.41
C ILE A 35 -11.92 1.51 5.32
N PRO A 36 -11.78 2.79 4.93
CA PRO A 36 -12.64 3.37 3.89
C PRO A 36 -12.46 2.66 2.55
N MET A 37 -11.29 2.11 2.26
CA MET A 37 -11.04 1.35 1.05
C MET A 37 -11.80 0.02 1.05
N GLY A 38 -11.77 -0.74 2.15
CA GLY A 38 -12.55 -1.96 2.31
C GLY A 38 -14.05 -1.69 2.26
N MET A 39 -14.50 -0.64 2.92
CA MET A 39 -15.91 -0.20 2.86
C MET A 39 -16.32 0.13 1.43
N ALA A 40 -15.54 0.92 0.70
CA ALA A 40 -15.86 1.35 -0.66
C ALA A 40 -15.88 0.17 -1.65
N MET A 41 -14.92 -0.75 -1.54
CA MET A 41 -14.75 -1.81 -2.53
C MET A 41 -15.57 -3.06 -2.24
N GLU A 42 -15.90 -3.33 -0.98
CA GLU A 42 -16.59 -4.56 -0.57
C GLU A 42 -17.92 -4.30 0.13
N ALA A 43 -17.95 -3.53 1.23
CA ALA A 43 -19.12 -3.45 2.09
C ALA A 43 -20.25 -2.58 1.48
N PHE A 44 -19.94 -1.37 1.04
CA PHE A 44 -20.96 -0.42 0.56
C PHE A 44 -21.74 -0.92 -0.67
N PRO A 45 -21.12 -1.50 -1.71
CA PRO A 45 -21.87 -2.04 -2.84
C PRO A 45 -22.92 -3.07 -2.42
N VAL A 46 -22.57 -3.95 -1.46
CA VAL A 46 -23.47 -4.97 -0.93
C VAL A 46 -24.59 -4.33 -0.10
N ILE A 47 -24.26 -3.46 0.84
CA ILE A 47 -25.22 -2.77 1.71
C ILE A 47 -26.22 -1.96 0.87
N MET A 48 -25.73 -1.18 -0.10
CA MET A 48 -26.59 -0.40 -0.98
C MET A 48 -27.49 -1.31 -1.83
N ARG A 49 -26.96 -2.44 -2.34
CA ARG A 49 -27.74 -3.39 -3.13
C ARG A 49 -28.85 -4.05 -2.32
N GLN A 50 -28.56 -4.46 -1.11
CA GLN A 50 -29.56 -5.02 -0.17
C GLN A 50 -30.69 -4.03 0.13
N ASN A 51 -30.40 -2.74 0.12
CA ASN A 51 -31.36 -1.65 0.31
C ASN A 51 -32.01 -1.17 -1.01
N GLY A 52 -31.94 -1.97 -2.09
CA GLY A 52 -32.64 -1.71 -3.33
C GLY A 52 -32.02 -0.67 -4.26
N VAL A 53 -30.76 -0.27 -4.05
CA VAL A 53 -30.06 0.65 -4.95
C VAL A 53 -29.83 -0.03 -6.31
N PRO A 54 -30.22 0.60 -7.43
CA PRO A 54 -30.03 0.05 -8.77
C PRO A 54 -28.57 -0.21 -9.11
N LEU A 55 -28.29 -1.26 -9.90
CA LEU A 55 -26.93 -1.62 -10.32
C LEU A 55 -26.24 -0.51 -11.12
N GLU A 56 -27.01 0.28 -11.86
CA GLU A 56 -26.53 1.43 -12.65
C GLU A 56 -25.85 2.47 -11.74
N LEU A 57 -26.39 2.71 -10.54
CA LEU A 57 -25.78 3.63 -9.57
C LEU A 57 -24.57 2.98 -8.88
N LEU A 58 -24.61 1.69 -8.61
CA LEU A 58 -23.51 0.97 -8.01
C LEU A 58 -22.27 0.91 -8.93
N ALA A 59 -22.45 1.01 -10.24
CA ALA A 59 -21.36 1.11 -11.20
C ALA A 59 -20.45 2.33 -10.98
N PHE A 60 -20.93 3.36 -10.27
CA PHE A 60 -20.14 4.55 -9.92
C PHE A 60 -19.34 4.41 -8.60
N VAL A 61 -19.61 3.41 -7.79
CA VAL A 61 -18.91 3.20 -6.50
C VAL A 61 -17.38 3.07 -6.66
N PRO A 62 -16.85 2.35 -7.67
CA PRO A 62 -15.40 2.28 -7.89
C PRO A 62 -14.74 3.63 -8.15
N LEU A 63 -15.49 4.64 -8.62
CA LEU A 63 -14.97 6.01 -8.83
C LEU A 63 -14.55 6.67 -7.50
N ALA A 64 -15.07 6.21 -6.36
CA ALA A 64 -14.59 6.64 -5.05
C ALA A 64 -13.10 6.31 -4.84
N GLY A 65 -12.55 5.32 -5.56
CA GLY A 65 -11.13 4.98 -5.55
C GLY A 65 -10.22 5.87 -6.41
N LEU A 66 -10.77 6.73 -7.27
CA LEU A 66 -9.98 7.62 -8.14
C LEU A 66 -8.93 8.47 -7.40
N PRO A 67 -9.17 8.98 -6.19
CA PRO A 67 -8.15 9.72 -5.46
C PRO A 67 -6.83 8.97 -5.27
N TRP A 68 -6.85 7.65 -5.17
CA TRP A 68 -5.64 6.84 -5.02
C TRP A 68 -4.76 6.83 -6.29
N ILE A 69 -5.35 6.97 -7.46
CA ILE A 69 -4.62 7.09 -8.72
C ILE A 69 -4.15 8.53 -8.91
N LEU A 70 -5.05 9.49 -8.62
CA LEU A 70 -4.84 10.90 -8.93
C LEU A 70 -3.98 11.63 -7.90
N LYS A 71 -3.69 11.04 -6.71
CA LYS A 71 -2.93 11.69 -5.63
C LYS A 71 -1.57 12.25 -6.06
N ILE A 72 -0.99 11.74 -7.14
CA ILE A 72 0.26 12.25 -7.72
C ILE A 72 0.17 13.74 -8.10
N PHE A 73 -1.00 14.21 -8.54
CA PHE A 73 -1.17 15.59 -8.99
C PHE A 73 -1.12 16.60 -7.85
N TRP A 74 -1.51 16.21 -6.62
CA TRP A 74 -1.44 17.10 -5.45
C TRP A 74 -0.40 16.68 -4.42
N ALA A 75 0.37 15.62 -4.63
CA ALA A 75 1.45 15.22 -3.75
C ALA A 75 2.47 16.36 -3.48
N PRO A 76 2.86 17.19 -4.48
CA PRO A 76 3.71 18.35 -4.21
C PRO A 76 3.09 19.38 -3.25
N MET A 77 1.75 19.48 -3.20
CA MET A 77 1.06 20.36 -2.26
C MET A 77 1.25 19.86 -0.82
N VAL A 78 1.23 18.54 -0.60
CA VAL A 78 1.48 17.92 0.72
C VAL A 78 2.90 18.22 1.20
N ASP A 79 3.85 18.27 0.28
CA ASP A 79 5.24 18.59 0.59
C ASP A 79 5.50 20.10 0.79
N ASN A 80 4.70 20.98 0.16
CA ASN A 80 4.95 22.43 0.13
C ASN A 80 4.08 23.25 1.09
N CYS A 81 2.89 22.75 1.46
CA CYS A 81 1.89 23.50 2.22
C CYS A 81 1.66 22.85 3.60
N TRP A 82 1.90 23.59 4.68
CA TRP A 82 1.66 23.14 6.06
C TRP A 82 1.56 24.31 7.01
N SER A 83 1.08 24.04 8.24
CA SER A 83 1.09 24.99 9.33
C SER A 83 2.43 24.94 10.07
N ALA A 84 3.14 26.06 10.15
CA ALA A 84 4.40 26.16 10.90
C ALA A 84 4.24 25.83 12.39
N LYS A 85 3.01 26.02 12.95
CA LYS A 85 2.70 25.73 14.36
C LYS A 85 2.51 24.22 14.61
N LEU A 86 1.96 23.49 13.63
CA LEU A 86 1.64 22.08 13.78
C LEU A 86 2.78 21.16 13.31
N GLY A 87 3.60 21.62 12.38
CA GLY A 87 4.60 20.81 11.70
C GLY A 87 4.15 20.38 10.30
N ARG A 88 5.10 19.92 9.49
CA ARG A 88 4.88 19.61 8.06
C ARG A 88 3.97 18.42 7.86
N ARG A 89 4.30 17.28 8.44
CA ARG A 89 3.53 16.04 8.30
C ARG A 89 2.30 16.04 9.19
N ARG A 90 2.46 16.50 10.43
CA ARG A 90 1.38 16.55 11.42
C ARG A 90 0.19 17.39 10.97
N SER A 91 0.41 18.49 10.25
CA SER A 91 -0.68 19.31 9.70
C SER A 91 -1.60 18.49 8.78
N TRP A 92 -1.01 17.76 7.85
CA TRP A 92 -1.76 16.93 6.90
C TRP A 92 -2.42 15.74 7.58
N LEU A 93 -1.71 15.04 8.47
CA LEU A 93 -2.24 13.88 9.18
C LEU A 93 -3.47 14.25 10.01
N LEU A 94 -3.43 15.37 10.77
CA LEU A 94 -4.58 15.83 11.55
C LEU A 94 -5.76 16.23 10.66
N THR A 95 -5.51 17.00 9.61
CA THR A 95 -6.56 17.47 8.71
C THR A 95 -7.24 16.31 7.99
N MET A 96 -6.46 15.37 7.46
CA MET A 96 -7.01 14.25 6.68
C MET A 96 -7.71 13.22 7.57
N GLN A 97 -7.18 12.92 8.76
CA GLN A 97 -7.86 12.04 9.72
C GLN A 97 -9.16 12.66 10.24
N THR A 98 -9.19 13.97 10.46
CA THR A 98 -10.42 14.67 10.84
C THR A 98 -11.45 14.63 9.70
N LEU A 99 -11.02 14.85 8.47
CA LEU A 99 -11.90 14.76 7.31
C LEU A 99 -12.46 13.35 7.12
N LEU A 100 -11.62 12.32 7.29
CA LEU A 100 -12.04 10.92 7.25
C LEU A 100 -13.05 10.60 8.36
N LEU A 101 -12.78 11.04 9.61
CA LEU A 101 -13.69 10.89 10.72
C LEU A 101 -15.06 11.53 10.43
N ILE A 102 -15.06 12.77 9.94
CA ILE A 102 -16.30 13.47 9.57
C ILE A 102 -17.05 12.71 8.47
N ALA A 103 -16.36 12.25 7.44
CA ALA A 103 -16.97 11.48 6.36
C ALA A 103 -17.64 10.20 6.88
N MET A 104 -16.97 9.44 7.76
CA MET A 104 -17.51 8.23 8.34
C MET A 104 -18.71 8.50 9.26
N VAL A 105 -18.64 9.56 10.08
CA VAL A 105 -19.76 9.97 10.94
C VAL A 105 -20.94 10.42 10.09
N LEU A 106 -20.74 11.21 9.03
CA LEU A 106 -21.81 11.61 8.13
C LEU A 106 -22.47 10.39 7.45
N LEU A 107 -21.70 9.42 6.98
CA LEU A 107 -22.23 8.19 6.41
C LEU A 107 -23.07 7.38 7.40
N ALA A 108 -22.78 7.47 8.70
CA ALA A 108 -23.57 6.80 9.74
C ALA A 108 -25.03 7.32 9.83
N PHE A 109 -25.25 8.59 9.44
CA PHE A 109 -26.57 9.22 9.51
C PHE A 109 -27.28 9.34 8.16
N VAL A 110 -26.64 8.92 7.05
CA VAL A 110 -27.22 8.90 5.71
C VAL A 110 -27.69 7.47 5.39
N PRO A 111 -29.02 7.19 5.38
CA PRO A 111 -29.51 5.86 5.08
C PRO A 111 -29.13 5.39 3.68
N ALA A 112 -28.74 4.12 3.54
CA ALA A 112 -28.35 3.50 2.27
C ALA A 112 -29.57 3.22 1.40
N THR A 113 -30.19 4.26 0.85
CA THR A 113 -31.34 4.19 -0.06
C THR A 113 -30.98 4.67 -1.45
N SER A 114 -31.79 4.35 -2.46
CA SER A 114 -31.59 4.83 -3.83
C SER A 114 -31.57 6.36 -3.93
N ALA A 115 -32.38 7.05 -3.11
CA ALA A 115 -32.45 8.52 -3.06
C ALA A 115 -31.12 9.12 -2.53
N ASN A 116 -30.44 8.44 -1.64
CA ASN A 116 -29.20 8.91 -1.01
C ASN A 116 -27.93 8.34 -1.67
N ALA A 117 -28.06 7.45 -2.65
CA ALA A 117 -26.91 6.72 -3.21
C ALA A 117 -25.79 7.65 -3.71
N VAL A 118 -26.16 8.70 -4.46
CA VAL A 118 -25.18 9.68 -4.95
C VAL A 118 -24.51 10.43 -3.82
N LEU A 119 -25.27 10.86 -2.81
CA LEU A 119 -24.72 11.54 -1.63
C LEU A 119 -23.74 10.64 -0.88
N MET A 120 -24.07 9.36 -0.69
CA MET A 120 -23.19 8.38 -0.04
C MET A 120 -21.91 8.18 -0.83
N ILE A 121 -21.99 8.03 -2.15
CA ILE A 121 -20.81 7.90 -3.02
C ILE A 121 -19.92 9.15 -2.91
N VAL A 122 -20.50 10.35 -2.88
CA VAL A 122 -19.75 11.61 -2.71
C VAL A 122 -19.06 11.67 -1.35
N ILE A 123 -19.77 11.39 -0.24
CA ILE A 123 -19.16 11.39 1.10
C ILE A 123 -18.04 10.36 1.18
N MET A 124 -18.25 9.16 0.61
CA MET A 124 -17.25 8.10 0.57
C MET A 124 -16.03 8.53 -0.26
N SER A 125 -16.24 9.20 -1.40
CA SER A 125 -15.15 9.76 -2.22
C SER A 125 -14.33 10.80 -1.46
N VAL A 126 -14.96 11.61 -0.61
CA VAL A 126 -14.27 12.55 0.29
C VAL A 126 -13.42 11.79 1.32
N GLY A 127 -13.94 10.72 1.91
CA GLY A 127 -13.18 9.84 2.81
C GLY A 127 -11.98 9.19 2.11
N MET A 128 -12.17 8.73 0.88
CA MET A 128 -11.09 8.15 0.06
C MET A 128 -10.05 9.20 -0.35
N LEU A 129 -10.46 10.43 -0.64
CA LEU A 129 -9.55 11.55 -0.90
C LEU A 129 -8.71 11.87 0.34
N ALA A 130 -9.33 11.89 1.51
CA ALA A 130 -8.63 12.10 2.78
C ALA A 130 -7.62 10.98 3.04
N SER A 131 -8.01 9.73 2.84
CA SER A 131 -7.17 8.55 2.99
C SER A 131 -5.97 8.58 2.03
N ALA A 132 -6.19 8.85 0.74
CA ALA A 132 -5.13 8.91 -0.27
C ALA A 132 -4.15 10.08 -0.03
N THR A 133 -4.64 11.22 0.46
CA THR A 133 -3.78 12.37 0.79
C THR A 133 -2.99 12.13 2.06
N GLN A 134 -3.60 11.49 3.06
CA GLN A 134 -2.92 11.06 4.28
C GLN A 134 -1.77 10.09 3.96
N ASP A 135 -1.98 9.16 3.04
CA ASP A 135 -0.97 8.19 2.60
C ASP A 135 0.31 8.90 2.13
N THR A 136 0.19 9.91 1.27
CA THR A 136 1.33 10.74 0.84
C THR A 136 2.07 11.39 2.01
N ALA A 137 1.33 11.86 3.04
CA ALA A 137 1.94 12.47 4.22
C ALA A 137 2.63 11.42 5.11
N THR A 138 2.02 10.24 5.27
CA THR A 138 2.56 9.13 6.07
C THR A 138 3.79 8.52 5.42
N ASP A 139 3.77 8.32 4.10
CA ASP A 139 4.93 7.83 3.33
C ASP A 139 6.11 8.80 3.41
N GLY A 140 5.83 10.10 3.25
CA GLY A 140 6.83 11.13 3.43
C GLY A 140 7.41 11.16 4.84
N LEU A 141 6.57 11.00 5.87
CA LEU A 141 7.01 10.90 7.27
C LEU A 141 7.93 9.69 7.48
N ALA A 142 7.52 8.51 7.01
CA ALA A 142 8.31 7.29 7.13
C ALA A 142 9.65 7.41 6.41
N ALA A 143 9.64 7.91 5.16
CA ALA A 143 10.83 8.08 4.34
C ALA A 143 11.82 9.12 4.92
N GLU A 144 11.33 10.17 5.57
CA GLU A 144 12.17 11.23 6.15
C GLU A 144 12.75 10.87 7.52
N ARG A 145 12.00 10.12 8.35
CA ARG A 145 12.32 9.92 9.77
C ARG A 145 12.90 8.55 10.11
N LEU A 146 12.62 7.54 9.29
CA LEU A 146 13.03 6.17 9.56
C LEU A 146 14.18 5.73 8.66
N ARG A 147 15.07 4.92 9.22
CA ARG A 147 16.24 4.38 8.54
C ARG A 147 16.31 2.87 8.70
N ALA A 148 17.06 2.22 7.83
CA ALA A 148 17.40 0.80 7.91
C ALA A 148 16.23 -0.10 8.33
N GLY A 149 16.41 -0.89 9.40
CA GLY A 149 15.41 -1.83 9.89
C GLY A 149 14.11 -1.19 10.40
N ALA A 150 14.12 0.08 10.84
CA ALA A 150 12.90 0.79 11.25
C ALA A 150 12.03 1.12 10.03
N LEU A 151 12.64 1.53 8.90
CA LEU A 151 11.92 1.79 7.65
C LEU A 151 11.28 0.52 7.09
N SER A 152 11.99 -0.61 7.08
CA SER A 152 11.42 -1.88 6.60
C SER A 152 10.28 -2.39 7.49
N ARG A 153 10.33 -2.15 8.81
CA ARG A 153 9.22 -2.44 9.74
C ARG A 153 8.02 -1.52 9.47
N ALA A 154 8.24 -0.23 9.22
CA ALA A 154 7.18 0.69 8.84
C ALA A 154 6.48 0.23 7.56
N ASN A 155 7.22 -0.25 6.56
CA ASN A 155 6.64 -0.77 5.32
C ASN A 155 5.89 -2.11 5.51
N ALA A 156 6.33 -2.95 6.46
CA ALA A 156 5.53 -4.12 6.83
C ALA A 156 4.20 -3.71 7.50
N LEU A 157 4.23 -2.68 8.35
CA LEU A 157 3.02 -2.10 8.94
C LEU A 157 2.15 -1.38 7.89
N GLN A 158 2.74 -0.78 6.87
CA GLN A 158 2.00 -0.23 5.73
C GLN A 158 1.18 -1.31 5.04
N ILE A 159 1.85 -2.34 4.54
CA ILE A 159 1.20 -3.40 3.78
C ILE A 159 0.23 -4.20 4.66
N GLY A 160 0.69 -4.67 5.82
CA GLY A 160 -0.11 -5.47 6.74
C GLY A 160 -1.25 -4.67 7.39
N GLY A 161 -0.97 -3.44 7.83
CA GLY A 161 -1.96 -2.56 8.47
C GLY A 161 -3.05 -2.13 7.50
N MET A 162 -2.68 -1.74 6.28
CA MET A 162 -3.64 -1.37 5.24
C MET A 162 -4.55 -2.56 4.87
N MET A 163 -3.98 -3.75 4.68
CA MET A 163 -4.76 -4.96 4.38
C MET A 163 -5.67 -5.35 5.56
N ALA A 164 -5.20 -5.25 6.80
CA ALA A 164 -6.02 -5.51 7.97
C ALA A 164 -7.18 -4.51 8.08
N GLY A 165 -6.91 -3.21 7.84
CA GLY A 165 -7.94 -2.17 7.77
C GLY A 165 -8.97 -2.45 6.67
N PHE A 166 -8.50 -2.85 5.49
CA PHE A 166 -9.36 -3.25 4.36
C PHE A 166 -10.27 -4.42 4.74
N MET A 167 -9.73 -5.46 5.38
CA MET A 167 -10.53 -6.60 5.83
C MET A 167 -11.57 -6.21 6.88
N VAL A 168 -11.22 -5.32 7.82
CA VAL A 168 -12.15 -4.83 8.85
C VAL A 168 -13.25 -3.95 8.23
N GLY A 169 -12.89 -3.03 7.33
CA GLY A 169 -13.85 -2.14 6.66
C GLY A 169 -14.71 -2.83 5.60
N GLY A 170 -14.21 -3.91 4.99
CA GLY A 170 -14.92 -4.72 3.99
C GLY A 170 -15.68 -5.87 4.63
N GLY A 171 -15.08 -7.05 4.63
CA GLY A 171 -15.70 -8.27 5.16
C GLY A 171 -16.12 -8.17 6.62
N GLY A 172 -15.32 -7.54 7.48
CA GLY A 172 -15.63 -7.31 8.88
C GLY A 172 -16.88 -6.46 9.06
N ALA A 173 -17.03 -5.41 8.26
CA ALA A 173 -18.25 -4.59 8.27
C ALA A 173 -19.48 -5.39 7.84
N LEU A 174 -19.37 -6.24 6.81
CA LEU A 174 -20.47 -7.10 6.36
C LEU A 174 -20.90 -8.13 7.41
N LEU A 175 -19.98 -8.65 8.20
CA LEU A 175 -20.30 -9.57 9.31
C LEU A 175 -21.07 -8.90 10.44
N LEU A 176 -20.89 -7.61 10.65
CA LEU A 176 -21.46 -6.87 11.78
C LEU A 176 -22.71 -6.06 11.40
N ILE A 177 -22.97 -5.82 10.10
CA ILE A 177 -24.04 -4.93 9.65
C ILE A 177 -25.42 -5.40 10.08
N ASP A 178 -25.70 -6.71 10.01
CA ASP A 178 -26.99 -7.28 10.35
C ASP A 178 -27.29 -7.21 11.86
N THR A 179 -26.24 -7.20 12.69
CA THR A 179 -26.39 -7.16 14.15
C THR A 179 -26.39 -5.74 14.70
N LEU A 180 -25.53 -4.85 14.16
CA LEU A 180 -25.38 -3.48 14.64
C LEU A 180 -26.23 -2.48 13.87
N GLY A 181 -26.57 -2.79 12.63
CA GLY A 181 -27.11 -1.81 11.70
C GLY A 181 -26.07 -0.81 11.20
N GLN A 182 -26.37 -0.11 10.10
CA GLN A 182 -25.43 0.80 9.44
C GLN A 182 -24.90 1.88 10.38
N GLN A 183 -25.78 2.51 11.15
CA GLN A 183 -25.41 3.66 11.98
C GLN A 183 -24.38 3.29 13.05
N TYR A 184 -24.65 2.27 13.86
CA TYR A 184 -23.75 1.88 14.94
C TYR A 184 -22.46 1.25 14.43
N LEU A 185 -22.53 0.52 13.32
CA LEU A 185 -21.34 -0.02 12.65
C LEU A 185 -20.39 1.10 12.24
N LEU A 186 -20.88 2.13 11.54
CA LEU A 186 -20.05 3.24 11.07
C LEU A 186 -19.53 4.10 12.22
N LEU A 187 -20.32 4.31 13.26
CA LEU A 187 -19.86 4.98 14.47
C LEU A 187 -18.76 4.17 15.18
N LEU A 188 -18.90 2.85 15.26
CA LEU A 188 -17.86 1.96 15.81
C LEU A 188 -16.55 2.07 14.99
N LEU A 189 -16.64 1.96 13.67
CA LEU A 189 -15.47 2.08 12.79
C LEU A 189 -14.85 3.48 12.84
N SER A 190 -15.65 4.54 13.10
CA SER A 190 -15.16 5.91 13.23
C SER A 190 -14.29 6.14 14.47
N LEU A 191 -14.35 5.25 15.47
CA LEU A 191 -13.44 5.28 16.62
C LEU A 191 -11.98 5.09 16.23
N ILE A 192 -11.72 4.45 15.08
CA ILE A 192 -10.35 4.18 14.61
C ILE A 192 -9.66 5.46 14.13
N PRO A 193 -10.22 6.25 13.18
CA PRO A 193 -9.64 7.56 12.86
C PRO A 193 -9.63 8.51 14.07
N LEU A 194 -10.59 8.43 14.98
CA LEU A 194 -10.55 9.21 16.22
C LEU A 194 -9.36 8.83 17.11
N ALA A 195 -9.12 7.55 17.33
CA ALA A 195 -7.96 7.08 18.08
C ALA A 195 -6.65 7.47 17.39
N THR A 196 -6.61 7.43 16.05
CA THR A 196 -5.45 7.84 15.26
C THR A 196 -5.20 9.35 15.38
N ILE A 197 -6.24 10.19 15.40
CA ILE A 197 -6.13 11.63 15.70
C ILE A 197 -5.47 11.84 17.05
N ILE A 198 -5.90 11.11 18.09
CA ILE A 198 -5.32 11.20 19.44
C ILE A 198 -3.83 10.85 19.39
N LEU A 199 -3.44 9.78 18.70
CA LEU A 199 -2.02 9.41 18.54
C LEU A 199 -1.22 10.52 17.83
N VAL A 200 -1.78 11.14 16.77
CA VAL A 200 -1.13 12.27 16.07
C VAL A 200 -1.02 13.49 16.98
N LEU A 201 -2.01 13.75 17.85
CA LEU A 201 -1.95 14.84 18.83
C LEU A 201 -0.88 14.62 19.90
N LEU A 202 -0.70 13.38 20.33
CA LEU A 202 0.36 13.00 21.29
C LEU A 202 1.77 13.05 20.67
N TRP A 203 1.85 12.89 19.35
CA TRP A 203 3.12 12.99 18.63
C TRP A 203 3.49 14.45 18.40
N LYS A 204 4.69 14.83 18.81
CA LYS A 204 5.25 16.16 18.53
C LYS A 204 6.23 16.04 17.36
N GLU A 205 5.90 16.69 16.26
CA GLU A 205 6.84 16.82 15.15
C GLU A 205 7.93 17.83 15.53
N GLU A 206 9.20 17.41 15.47
CA GLU A 206 10.32 18.33 15.67
C GLU A 206 10.34 19.38 14.57
N PRO A 207 10.50 20.67 14.91
CA PRO A 207 10.49 21.75 13.94
C PRO A 207 11.61 21.56 12.91
N GLN A 208 11.22 21.37 11.65
CA GLN A 208 12.16 21.42 10.51
C GLN A 208 12.26 22.84 9.96
N ALA A 209 12.50 23.82 10.84
CA ALA A 209 12.38 25.24 10.52
C ALA A 209 13.27 25.73 9.35
N ASN A 210 14.34 25.02 9.01
CA ASN A 210 15.30 25.46 8.01
C ASN A 210 15.35 24.64 6.71
N HIS A 211 14.64 23.51 6.63
CA HIS A 211 14.80 22.60 5.47
C HIS A 211 14.32 23.19 4.14
N ILE A 212 13.27 24.01 4.16
CA ILE A 212 12.65 24.53 2.93
C ILE A 212 13.29 25.78 2.41
N ALA A 213 13.80 26.65 3.29
CA ALA A 213 14.55 27.82 2.85
C ALA A 213 15.78 27.44 2.02
N THR A 214 16.35 26.23 2.29
CA THR A 214 17.57 25.74 1.61
C THR A 214 17.29 24.79 0.45
N GLN A 215 16.16 24.06 0.42
CA GLN A 215 15.93 22.99 -0.55
C GLN A 215 14.96 23.34 -1.71
N GLY A 216 14.25 24.47 -1.62
CA GLY A 216 13.28 24.90 -2.63
C GLY A 216 11.96 24.11 -2.60
N LYS A 217 10.99 24.54 -3.43
CA LYS A 217 9.65 23.92 -3.51
C LYS A 217 9.70 22.57 -4.21
N ALA A 218 8.92 21.61 -3.69
CA ALA A 218 8.65 20.33 -4.35
C ALA A 218 7.89 20.55 -5.67
N ARG A 219 8.32 19.87 -6.74
CA ARG A 219 7.68 19.92 -8.06
C ARG A 219 7.67 18.52 -8.66
N LEU A 220 6.54 18.10 -9.24
CA LEU A 220 6.42 16.80 -9.87
C LEU A 220 7.48 16.57 -10.97
N LEU A 221 7.79 17.59 -11.76
CA LEU A 221 8.80 17.50 -12.82
C LEU A 221 10.22 17.27 -12.29
N ASP A 222 10.52 17.69 -11.07
CA ASP A 222 11.84 17.46 -10.46
C ASP A 222 12.06 15.97 -10.16
N CYS A 223 10.98 15.19 -9.91
CA CYS A 223 11.07 13.73 -9.74
C CYS A 223 11.70 13.07 -10.99
N PHE A 224 11.24 13.45 -12.18
CA PHE A 224 11.69 12.87 -13.46
C PHE A 224 13.15 13.22 -13.82
N ARG A 225 13.72 14.22 -13.15
CA ARG A 225 15.13 14.64 -13.32
C ARG A 225 16.08 13.91 -12.37
N ARG A 226 15.55 13.18 -11.39
CA ARG A 226 16.39 12.44 -10.44
C ARG A 226 17.11 11.26 -11.13
N GLN A 227 18.38 11.09 -10.79
CA GLN A 227 19.18 9.99 -11.31
C GLN A 227 18.57 8.65 -10.87
N GLY A 228 18.37 7.73 -11.81
CA GLY A 228 17.83 6.40 -11.56
C GLY A 228 16.31 6.31 -11.46
N ILE A 229 15.55 7.43 -11.61
CA ILE A 229 14.08 7.41 -11.50
C ILE A 229 13.43 6.53 -12.58
N TRP A 230 13.86 6.62 -13.84
CA TRP A 230 13.24 5.90 -14.95
C TRP A 230 13.30 4.36 -14.82
N PRO A 231 14.48 3.77 -14.53
CA PRO A 231 14.53 2.34 -14.23
C PRO A 231 13.69 1.95 -13.01
N LEU A 232 13.62 2.82 -12.00
CA LEU A 232 12.82 2.57 -10.79
C LEU A 232 11.32 2.63 -11.07
N LEU A 233 10.86 3.56 -11.92
CA LEU A 233 9.47 3.61 -12.39
C LEU A 233 9.08 2.35 -13.17
N LEU A 234 9.97 1.89 -14.06
CA LEU A 234 9.77 0.62 -14.78
C LEU A 234 9.66 -0.55 -13.80
N LEU A 235 10.52 -0.60 -12.79
CA LEU A 235 10.49 -1.66 -11.79
C LEU A 235 9.21 -1.61 -10.95
N ALA A 236 8.77 -0.41 -10.53
CA ALA A 236 7.52 -0.20 -9.80
C ALA A 236 6.30 -0.67 -10.62
N PHE A 237 6.25 -0.32 -11.92
CA PHE A 237 5.21 -0.77 -12.84
C PHE A 237 5.17 -2.30 -12.95
N LEU A 238 6.32 -2.93 -13.15
CA LEU A 238 6.41 -4.39 -13.31
C LEU A 238 6.03 -5.15 -12.03
N TYR A 239 6.38 -4.64 -10.85
CA TYR A 239 5.95 -5.26 -9.58
C TYR A 239 4.44 -5.22 -9.40
N GLY A 240 3.82 -4.07 -9.66
CA GLY A 240 2.36 -3.95 -9.64
C GLY A 240 1.70 -4.89 -10.64
N SER A 241 2.20 -4.92 -11.87
CA SER A 241 1.69 -5.80 -12.93
C SER A 241 1.72 -7.28 -12.57
N ALA A 242 2.84 -7.76 -11.98
CA ALA A 242 2.98 -9.16 -11.61
C ALA A 242 2.07 -9.55 -10.44
N HIS A 243 1.95 -8.66 -9.44
CA HIS A 243 1.07 -8.89 -8.29
C HIS A 243 -0.39 -9.02 -8.73
N ALA A 244 -0.93 -8.02 -9.39
CA ALA A 244 -2.33 -7.96 -9.76
C ALA A 244 -2.68 -8.97 -10.87
N GLY A 245 -1.78 -9.18 -11.84
CA GLY A 245 -1.99 -10.14 -12.92
C GLY A 245 -2.22 -11.56 -12.43
N GLY A 246 -1.47 -11.99 -11.41
CA GLY A 246 -1.68 -13.31 -10.80
C GLY A 246 -2.98 -13.40 -9.98
N MET A 247 -3.24 -12.38 -9.16
CA MET A 247 -4.38 -12.37 -8.24
C MET A 247 -5.73 -12.24 -8.97
N SER A 248 -5.78 -11.53 -10.09
CA SER A 248 -7.03 -11.21 -10.79
C SER A 248 -7.76 -12.43 -11.35
N ILE A 249 -7.03 -13.48 -11.74
CA ILE A 249 -7.61 -14.67 -12.37
C ILE A 249 -7.80 -15.86 -11.41
N THR A 250 -7.26 -15.81 -10.17
CA THR A 250 -7.37 -16.94 -9.22
C THR A 250 -8.81 -17.23 -8.81
N LYS A 251 -9.57 -16.19 -8.43
CA LYS A 251 -10.99 -16.34 -8.05
C LYS A 251 -11.85 -16.80 -9.23
N LEU A 252 -11.62 -16.21 -10.40
CA LEU A 252 -12.37 -16.55 -11.63
C LEU A 252 -12.16 -18.01 -12.01
N PHE A 253 -10.92 -18.48 -11.96
CA PHE A 253 -10.57 -19.86 -12.21
C PHE A 253 -11.31 -20.84 -11.28
N LEU A 254 -11.36 -20.56 -9.97
CA LEU A 254 -12.07 -21.42 -9.02
C LEU A 254 -13.57 -21.44 -9.26
N VAL A 255 -14.18 -20.29 -9.54
CA VAL A 255 -15.61 -20.18 -9.83
C VAL A 255 -15.96 -20.93 -11.12
N ASP A 256 -15.16 -20.83 -12.16
CA ASP A 256 -15.34 -21.54 -13.43
C ASP A 256 -15.19 -23.06 -13.26
N LEU A 257 -14.47 -23.52 -12.24
CA LEU A 257 -14.40 -24.94 -11.84
C LEU A 257 -15.57 -25.40 -10.96
N GLY A 258 -16.54 -24.53 -10.68
CA GLY A 258 -17.72 -24.86 -9.89
C GLY A 258 -17.56 -24.66 -8.38
N TRP A 259 -16.47 -24.00 -7.91
CA TRP A 259 -16.36 -23.61 -6.51
C TRP A 259 -17.38 -22.51 -6.19
N SER A 260 -17.93 -22.55 -4.99
CA SER A 260 -18.86 -21.50 -4.57
C SER A 260 -18.14 -20.14 -4.42
N ASN A 261 -18.88 -19.06 -4.57
CA ASN A 261 -18.35 -17.70 -4.29
C ASN A 261 -17.81 -17.58 -2.86
N GLN A 262 -18.43 -18.32 -1.91
CA GLN A 262 -17.98 -18.37 -0.53
C GLN A 262 -16.61 -19.04 -0.40
N ASP A 263 -16.39 -20.17 -1.08
CA ASP A 263 -15.11 -20.88 -1.07
C ASP A 263 -14.00 -20.04 -1.70
N ALA A 264 -14.26 -19.42 -2.86
CA ALA A 264 -13.34 -18.50 -3.50
C ALA A 264 -13.03 -17.28 -2.59
N GLY A 265 -14.01 -16.82 -1.82
CA GLY A 265 -13.87 -15.79 -0.80
C GLY A 265 -12.93 -16.22 0.36
N TRP A 266 -13.09 -17.47 0.84
CA TRP A 266 -12.20 -18.03 1.86
C TRP A 266 -10.75 -18.14 1.37
N VAL A 267 -10.53 -18.55 0.13
CA VAL A 267 -9.18 -18.59 -0.49
C VAL A 267 -8.55 -17.19 -0.52
N ALA A 268 -9.32 -16.17 -0.88
CA ALA A 268 -8.83 -14.79 -0.87
C ALA A 268 -8.52 -14.29 0.55
N THR A 269 -9.37 -14.61 1.53
CA THR A 269 -9.17 -14.28 2.95
C THR A 269 -7.90 -14.95 3.49
N LEU A 270 -7.72 -16.23 3.20
CA LEU A 270 -6.49 -16.95 3.54
C LEU A 270 -5.26 -16.26 2.93
N GLY A 271 -5.34 -15.88 1.65
CA GLY A 271 -4.27 -15.14 0.97
C GLY A 271 -3.92 -13.84 1.69
N GLY A 272 -4.91 -13.03 2.04
CA GLY A 272 -4.72 -11.78 2.80
C GLY A 272 -4.07 -12.03 4.17
N LEU A 273 -4.51 -13.03 4.92
CA LEU A 273 -3.92 -13.40 6.21
C LEU A 273 -2.47 -13.87 6.05
N VAL A 274 -2.17 -14.70 5.05
CA VAL A 274 -0.80 -15.16 4.75
C VAL A 274 0.11 -13.98 4.41
N LEU A 275 -0.37 -13.03 3.61
CA LEU A 275 0.37 -11.82 3.27
C LEU A 275 0.70 -10.99 4.52
N ILE A 276 -0.28 -10.81 5.44
CA ILE A 276 -0.10 -10.03 6.67
C ILE A 276 0.85 -10.73 7.64
N VAL A 277 0.62 -12.03 7.90
CA VAL A 277 1.25 -12.75 9.01
C VAL A 277 2.62 -13.33 8.61
N LEU A 278 2.80 -13.73 7.36
CA LEU A 278 4.02 -14.38 6.89
C LEU A 278 4.78 -13.50 5.87
N GLY A 279 4.11 -13.02 4.83
CA GLY A 279 4.74 -12.31 3.72
C GLY A 279 5.36 -10.98 4.14
N SER A 280 4.60 -10.12 4.81
CA SER A 280 5.07 -8.80 5.23
C SER A 280 6.19 -8.84 6.28
N PRO A 281 6.14 -9.68 7.34
CA PRO A 281 7.26 -9.81 8.26
C PRO A 281 8.51 -10.39 7.62
N ALA A 282 8.37 -11.40 6.74
CA ALA A 282 9.49 -11.95 5.99
C ALA A 282 10.12 -10.90 5.07
N GLY A 283 9.29 -10.11 4.39
CA GLY A 283 9.73 -8.97 3.58
C GLY A 283 10.49 -7.93 4.40
N SER A 284 9.99 -7.57 5.59
CA SER A 284 10.65 -6.64 6.49
C SER A 284 12.03 -7.15 6.94
N TRP A 285 12.10 -8.41 7.32
CA TRP A 285 13.38 -9.03 7.73
C TRP A 285 14.40 -9.07 6.58
N LEU A 286 13.97 -9.42 5.37
CA LEU A 286 14.84 -9.42 4.19
C LEU A 286 15.27 -8.00 3.79
N ALA A 287 14.33 -7.05 3.77
CA ALA A 287 14.59 -5.67 3.38
C ALA A 287 15.59 -4.99 4.34
N SER A 288 15.49 -5.26 5.65
CA SER A 288 16.41 -4.72 6.65
C SER A 288 17.83 -5.25 6.54
N ARG A 289 18.02 -6.45 5.96
CA ARG A 289 19.35 -7.09 5.84
C ARG A 289 19.92 -6.98 4.42
N LYS A 290 19.16 -7.39 3.41
CA LYS A 290 19.60 -7.50 2.02
C LYS A 290 18.41 -7.22 1.07
N LEU A 291 18.05 -5.95 0.91
CA LEU A 291 16.90 -5.49 0.12
C LEU A 291 16.79 -6.18 -1.26
N TRP A 292 17.86 -6.15 -2.05
CA TRP A 292 17.85 -6.72 -3.40
C TRP A 292 17.72 -8.23 -3.42
N THR A 293 18.26 -8.90 -2.40
CA THR A 293 18.07 -10.36 -2.21
C THR A 293 16.62 -10.64 -1.84
N GLY A 294 16.01 -9.80 -0.98
CA GLY A 294 14.60 -9.90 -0.62
C GLY A 294 13.69 -9.78 -1.84
N LEU A 295 13.91 -8.78 -2.69
CA LEU A 295 13.19 -8.62 -3.96
C LEU A 295 13.33 -9.86 -4.86
N THR A 296 14.54 -10.39 -5.01
CA THR A 296 14.79 -11.58 -5.82
C THR A 296 14.06 -12.81 -5.28
N ILE A 297 14.14 -13.05 -3.96
CA ILE A 297 13.44 -14.16 -3.30
C ILE A 297 11.93 -14.00 -3.45
N GLY A 298 11.40 -12.81 -3.21
CA GLY A 298 9.96 -12.53 -3.33
C GLY A 298 9.44 -12.83 -4.73
N VAL A 299 10.13 -12.36 -5.78
CA VAL A 299 9.75 -12.65 -7.18
C VAL A 299 9.79 -14.15 -7.45
N PHE A 300 10.84 -14.84 -7.01
CA PHE A 300 10.94 -16.29 -7.20
C PHE A 300 9.81 -17.04 -6.50
N VAL A 301 9.46 -16.65 -5.27
CA VAL A 301 8.34 -17.26 -4.51
C VAL A 301 6.99 -17.01 -5.19
N VAL A 302 6.77 -15.81 -5.75
CA VAL A 302 5.57 -15.52 -6.57
C VAL A 302 5.55 -16.41 -7.82
N MET A 303 6.68 -16.56 -8.51
CA MET A 303 6.77 -17.45 -9.68
C MET A 303 6.41 -18.90 -9.32
N VAL A 304 6.86 -19.40 -8.17
CA VAL A 304 6.49 -20.75 -7.67
C VAL A 304 4.97 -20.82 -7.40
N GLY A 305 4.41 -19.81 -6.73
CA GLY A 305 2.97 -19.73 -6.48
C GLY A 305 2.15 -19.74 -7.76
N LEU A 306 2.48 -18.87 -8.72
CA LEU A 306 1.82 -18.80 -10.02
C LEU A 306 2.03 -20.07 -10.86
N GLY A 307 3.23 -20.65 -10.82
CA GLY A 307 3.52 -21.95 -11.43
C GLY A 307 2.63 -23.05 -10.87
N THR A 308 2.41 -23.07 -9.54
CA THR A 308 1.49 -24.03 -8.90
C THR A 308 0.05 -23.82 -9.37
N TRP A 309 -0.43 -22.55 -9.43
CA TRP A 309 -1.74 -22.23 -10.02
C TRP A 309 -1.83 -22.66 -11.51
N GLY A 310 -0.75 -22.49 -12.27
CA GLY A 310 -0.67 -22.96 -13.66
C GLY A 310 -0.79 -24.48 -13.77
N LEU A 311 -0.13 -25.24 -12.89
CA LEU A 311 -0.23 -26.71 -12.84
C LEU A 311 -1.64 -27.20 -12.44
N LEU A 312 -2.31 -26.48 -11.52
CA LEU A 312 -3.72 -26.73 -11.19
C LEU A 312 -4.62 -26.49 -12.42
N ALA A 313 -4.39 -25.38 -13.14
CA ALA A 313 -5.17 -25.04 -14.33
C ALA A 313 -4.89 -25.96 -15.55
N LEU A 314 -3.71 -26.59 -15.59
CA LEU A 314 -3.39 -27.64 -16.58
C LEU A 314 -4.00 -29.01 -16.23
N GLY A 315 -4.56 -29.18 -15.04
CA GLY A 315 -5.03 -30.50 -14.57
C GLY A 315 -3.89 -31.45 -14.16
N SER A 316 -2.64 -30.97 -14.10
CA SER A 316 -1.49 -31.77 -13.65
C SER A 316 -1.49 -32.02 -12.15
N LEU A 317 -2.18 -31.18 -11.40
CA LEU A 317 -2.43 -31.34 -9.96
C LEU A 317 -3.95 -31.35 -9.71
N PRO A 318 -4.44 -32.15 -8.74
CA PRO A 318 -5.84 -32.15 -8.38
C PRO A 318 -6.23 -30.80 -7.74
N VAL A 319 -7.37 -30.25 -8.17
CA VAL A 319 -7.91 -29.00 -7.60
C VAL A 319 -8.74 -29.36 -6.36
N ASN A 320 -8.14 -29.20 -5.21
CA ASN A 320 -8.76 -29.38 -3.90
C ASN A 320 -8.28 -28.32 -2.92
N TRP A 321 -8.87 -28.25 -1.72
CA TRP A 321 -8.54 -27.26 -0.70
C TRP A 321 -7.04 -27.24 -0.33
N ILE A 322 -6.37 -28.38 -0.28
CA ILE A 322 -4.97 -28.48 0.12
C ILE A 322 -4.06 -27.85 -0.95
N THR A 323 -4.24 -28.25 -2.21
CA THR A 323 -3.42 -27.77 -3.33
C THR A 323 -3.66 -26.27 -3.62
N VAL A 324 -4.92 -25.83 -3.52
CA VAL A 324 -5.29 -24.41 -3.64
C VAL A 324 -4.70 -23.60 -2.49
N ALA A 325 -4.75 -24.10 -1.24
CA ALA A 325 -4.15 -23.42 -0.11
C ALA A 325 -2.61 -23.32 -0.25
N ILE A 326 -1.93 -24.34 -0.74
CA ILE A 326 -0.47 -24.32 -0.99
C ILE A 326 -0.13 -23.28 -2.07
N ALA A 327 -0.86 -23.25 -3.19
CA ALA A 327 -0.66 -22.27 -4.26
C ALA A 327 -0.89 -20.84 -3.76
N THR A 328 -1.96 -20.62 -2.97
CA THR A 328 -2.30 -19.35 -2.35
C THR A 328 -1.22 -18.91 -1.34
N LEU A 329 -0.71 -19.85 -0.54
CA LEU A 329 0.34 -19.59 0.44
C LEU A 329 1.62 -19.06 -0.24
N TRP A 330 2.14 -19.76 -1.23
CA TRP A 330 3.34 -19.33 -1.96
C TRP A 330 3.14 -17.97 -2.64
N LEU A 331 2.01 -17.78 -3.33
CA LEU A 331 1.71 -16.53 -4.02
C LEU A 331 1.70 -15.34 -3.05
N ASN A 332 1.02 -15.48 -1.90
CA ASN A 332 0.84 -14.37 -0.98
C ASN A 332 2.06 -14.13 -0.07
N ILE A 333 2.85 -15.15 0.28
CA ILE A 333 4.17 -14.95 0.92
C ILE A 333 5.07 -14.13 -0.01
N GLY A 334 5.20 -14.54 -1.27
CA GLY A 334 6.03 -13.84 -2.24
C GLY A 334 5.55 -12.41 -2.49
N SER A 335 4.24 -12.20 -2.62
CA SER A 335 3.62 -10.88 -2.79
C SER A 335 3.91 -9.97 -1.61
N GLY A 336 3.78 -10.45 -0.37
CA GLY A 336 4.11 -9.67 0.83
C GLY A 336 5.59 -9.30 0.90
N ILE A 337 6.49 -10.23 0.56
CA ILE A 337 7.93 -9.96 0.50
C ILE A 337 8.23 -8.86 -0.52
N ILE A 338 7.69 -8.97 -1.75
CA ILE A 338 7.89 -7.98 -2.80
C ILE A 338 7.34 -6.62 -2.37
N ALA A 339 6.10 -6.58 -1.85
CA ALA A 339 5.43 -5.35 -1.48
C ALA A 339 6.26 -4.55 -0.44
N VAL A 340 6.73 -5.21 0.63
CA VAL A 340 7.54 -4.55 1.66
C VAL A 340 8.92 -4.14 1.13
N CYS A 341 9.59 -5.00 0.35
CA CYS A 341 10.89 -4.67 -0.21
C CYS A 341 10.78 -3.52 -1.24
N ALA A 342 9.77 -3.53 -2.09
CA ALA A 342 9.53 -2.46 -3.07
C ALA A 342 9.17 -1.13 -2.38
N ALA A 343 8.30 -1.15 -1.37
CA ALA A 343 7.98 0.02 -0.56
C ALA A 343 9.24 0.58 0.14
N THR A 344 10.09 -0.30 0.70
CA THR A 344 11.36 0.10 1.33
C THR A 344 12.31 0.73 0.31
N LEU A 345 12.41 0.18 -0.90
CA LEU A 345 13.21 0.77 -1.98
C LEU A 345 12.68 2.15 -2.38
N ASN A 346 11.37 2.27 -2.59
CA ASN A 346 10.71 3.52 -2.98
C ASN A 346 10.89 4.60 -1.91
N MET A 347 10.69 4.26 -0.63
CA MET A 347 10.86 5.20 0.47
C MET A 347 12.33 5.57 0.71
N SER A 348 13.26 4.62 0.54
CA SER A 348 14.70 4.91 0.61
C SER A 348 15.12 5.88 -0.49
N PHE A 349 14.61 5.71 -1.71
CA PHE A 349 14.83 6.65 -2.81
C PHE A 349 14.17 8.00 -2.53
N GLY A 350 12.93 8.04 -2.09
CA GLY A 350 12.22 9.28 -1.75
C GLY A 350 12.92 10.05 -0.64
N GLY A 351 13.30 9.36 0.44
CA GLY A 351 13.93 9.95 1.61
C GLY A 351 15.34 10.51 1.37
N SER A 352 16.03 10.11 0.30
CA SER A 352 17.30 10.73 -0.12
C SER A 352 17.10 12.07 -0.86
N GLY A 353 15.85 12.46 -1.16
CA GLY A 353 15.50 13.70 -1.86
C GLY A 353 14.86 14.75 -0.95
N LYS A 354 14.60 15.92 -1.53
CA LYS A 354 13.98 17.08 -0.84
C LYS A 354 12.44 16.99 -0.75
N GLN A 355 11.81 16.09 -1.48
CA GLN A 355 10.35 15.98 -1.67
C GLN A 355 9.88 14.52 -1.53
N ALA A 356 10.18 13.93 -0.36
CA ALA A 356 9.99 12.51 -0.11
C ALA A 356 8.55 12.03 -0.36
N GLY A 357 7.54 12.78 0.08
CA GLY A 357 6.15 12.44 -0.15
C GLY A 357 5.80 12.39 -1.65
N THR A 358 6.24 13.38 -2.42
CA THR A 358 6.00 13.45 -3.87
C THR A 358 6.70 12.33 -4.62
N ASP A 359 7.97 12.07 -4.29
CA ASP A 359 8.78 11.04 -4.97
C ASP A 359 8.21 9.62 -4.70
N VAL A 360 7.85 9.31 -3.46
CA VAL A 360 7.23 8.02 -3.10
C VAL A 360 5.87 7.87 -3.76
N THR A 361 5.05 8.93 -3.74
CA THR A 361 3.72 8.92 -4.38
C THR A 361 3.80 8.68 -5.88
N LEU A 362 4.80 9.24 -6.59
CA LEU A 362 5.02 8.96 -8.01
C LEU A 362 5.25 7.46 -8.25
N LEU A 363 6.16 6.86 -7.50
CA LEU A 363 6.49 5.44 -7.63
C LEU A 363 5.28 4.54 -7.32
N GLN A 364 4.50 4.87 -6.28
CA GLN A 364 3.28 4.15 -5.93
C GLN A 364 2.19 4.31 -6.99
N SER A 365 1.99 5.52 -7.54
CA SER A 365 0.98 5.75 -8.58
C SER A 365 1.29 4.95 -9.84
N VAL A 366 2.58 4.82 -10.21
CA VAL A 366 3.01 3.97 -11.32
C VAL A 366 2.81 2.49 -11.01
N ASN A 367 3.08 2.07 -9.77
CA ASN A 367 2.81 0.70 -9.31
C ASN A 367 1.32 0.35 -9.45
N VAL A 368 0.43 1.18 -8.88
CA VAL A 368 -1.03 0.99 -8.97
C VAL A 368 -1.54 1.03 -10.41
N THR A 369 -0.94 1.87 -11.27
CA THR A 369 -1.24 1.87 -12.71
C THR A 369 -0.90 0.52 -13.35
N GLY A 370 0.26 -0.06 -13.01
CA GLY A 370 0.64 -1.40 -13.44
C GLY A 370 -0.35 -2.45 -12.96
N GLU A 371 -0.76 -2.39 -11.69
CA GLU A 371 -1.77 -3.29 -11.12
C GLU A 371 -3.08 -3.26 -11.90
N MET A 372 -3.65 -2.08 -12.10
CA MET A 372 -4.96 -1.92 -12.74
C MET A 372 -4.95 -2.33 -14.22
N LEU A 373 -3.94 -1.89 -14.98
CA LEU A 373 -3.83 -2.22 -16.39
C LEU A 373 -3.60 -3.71 -16.59
N PHE A 374 -2.69 -4.31 -15.82
CA PHE A 374 -2.32 -5.70 -16.01
C PHE A 374 -3.40 -6.66 -15.50
N ALA A 375 -4.12 -6.33 -14.43
CA ALA A 375 -5.27 -7.10 -13.99
C ALA A 375 -6.31 -7.26 -15.11
N GLY A 376 -6.69 -6.17 -15.76
CA GLY A 376 -7.64 -6.19 -16.88
C GLY A 376 -7.10 -6.95 -18.10
N ILE A 377 -5.85 -6.71 -18.48
CA ILE A 377 -5.19 -7.37 -19.62
C ILE A 377 -5.12 -8.88 -19.38
N VAL A 378 -4.73 -9.34 -18.19
CA VAL A 378 -4.58 -10.75 -17.87
C VAL A 378 -5.94 -11.45 -17.86
N VAL A 379 -6.98 -10.83 -17.32
CA VAL A 379 -8.35 -11.38 -17.36
C VAL A 379 -8.85 -11.50 -18.82
N TRP A 380 -8.65 -10.47 -19.63
CA TRP A 380 -9.01 -10.49 -21.04
C TRP A 380 -8.25 -11.57 -21.82
N LEU A 381 -6.94 -11.67 -21.63
CA LEU A 381 -6.13 -12.70 -22.29
C LEU A 381 -6.47 -14.11 -21.77
N ALA A 382 -6.82 -14.26 -20.49
CA ALA A 382 -7.27 -15.56 -19.95
C ALA A 382 -8.53 -16.07 -20.62
N SER A 383 -9.44 -15.17 -21.04
CA SER A 383 -10.64 -15.55 -21.81
C SER A 383 -10.32 -16.07 -23.22
N LEU A 384 -9.16 -15.68 -23.79
CA LEU A 384 -8.73 -16.09 -25.14
C LEU A 384 -7.79 -17.29 -25.12
N LEU A 385 -6.85 -17.31 -24.17
CA LEU A 385 -5.73 -18.27 -24.13
C LEU A 385 -5.86 -19.32 -23.02
N GLY A 386 -6.86 -19.17 -22.17
CA GLY A 386 -7.10 -20.03 -21.02
C GLY A 386 -6.26 -19.65 -19.77
N TYR A 387 -6.74 -20.09 -18.61
CA TYR A 387 -6.13 -19.78 -17.32
C TYR A 387 -4.70 -20.33 -17.16
N SER A 388 -4.46 -21.57 -17.62
CA SER A 388 -3.17 -22.22 -17.50
C SER A 388 -2.05 -21.43 -18.20
N THR A 389 -2.33 -21.01 -19.44
CA THR A 389 -1.40 -20.19 -20.22
C THR A 389 -1.09 -18.88 -19.50
N MET A 390 -2.11 -18.23 -18.94
CA MET A 390 -1.93 -16.93 -18.28
C MET A 390 -1.20 -17.04 -16.96
N PHE A 391 -1.49 -18.02 -16.11
CA PHE A 391 -0.71 -18.23 -14.89
C PHE A 391 0.76 -18.48 -15.20
N LEU A 392 1.07 -19.32 -16.18
CA LEU A 392 2.46 -19.60 -16.57
C LEU A 392 3.13 -18.39 -17.24
N ALA A 393 2.43 -17.64 -18.08
CA ALA A 393 2.95 -16.45 -18.72
C ALA A 393 3.31 -15.37 -17.69
N VAL A 394 2.42 -15.12 -16.70
CA VAL A 394 2.71 -14.16 -15.61
C VAL A 394 3.85 -14.67 -14.73
N ALA A 395 3.91 -15.98 -14.44
CA ALA A 395 5.05 -16.57 -13.74
C ALA A 395 6.38 -16.34 -14.51
N CYS A 396 6.41 -16.59 -15.81
CA CYS A 396 7.59 -16.32 -16.65
C CYS A 396 7.93 -14.82 -16.71
N GLY A 397 6.93 -13.94 -16.64
CA GLY A 397 7.14 -12.50 -16.51
C GLY A 397 7.98 -12.10 -15.30
N GLY A 398 8.01 -12.92 -14.25
CA GLY A 398 8.91 -12.78 -13.11
C GLY A 398 10.39 -12.75 -13.51
N LEU A 399 10.80 -13.48 -14.56
CA LEU A 399 12.17 -13.44 -15.07
C LEU A 399 12.54 -12.05 -15.60
N LEU A 400 11.62 -11.38 -16.31
CA LEU A 400 11.81 -10.00 -16.77
C LEU A 400 12.00 -9.07 -15.59
N ILE A 401 11.20 -9.22 -14.53
CA ILE A 401 11.33 -8.42 -13.31
C ILE A 401 12.73 -8.61 -12.68
N LEU A 402 13.22 -9.83 -12.59
CA LEU A 402 14.55 -10.12 -12.06
C LEU A 402 15.66 -9.46 -12.89
N VAL A 403 15.56 -9.50 -14.22
CA VAL A 403 16.50 -8.82 -15.13
C VAL A 403 16.47 -7.31 -14.90
N VAL A 404 15.27 -6.71 -14.88
CA VAL A 404 15.12 -5.27 -14.66
C VAL A 404 15.61 -4.87 -13.27
N ALA A 405 15.30 -5.64 -12.23
CA ALA A 405 15.78 -5.37 -10.86
C ALA A 405 17.32 -5.36 -10.80
N ARG A 406 17.98 -6.29 -11.51
CA ARG A 406 19.44 -6.32 -11.60
C ARG A 406 20.01 -5.10 -12.33
N LEU A 407 19.37 -4.66 -13.42
CA LEU A 407 19.75 -3.45 -14.16
C LEU A 407 19.53 -2.19 -13.31
N VAL A 408 18.41 -2.10 -12.58
CA VAL A 408 18.15 -0.99 -11.66
C VAL A 408 19.21 -0.92 -10.58
N ARG A 409 19.51 -2.07 -9.95
CA ARG A 409 20.56 -2.16 -8.92
C ARG A 409 21.92 -1.68 -9.43
N SER A 410 22.30 -2.00 -10.67
CA SER A 410 23.59 -1.57 -11.24
C SER A 410 23.65 -0.09 -11.61
N ARG A 411 22.48 0.57 -11.80
CA ARG A 411 22.39 1.98 -12.20
C ARG A 411 22.07 2.93 -11.04
N LEU A 412 21.51 2.41 -9.95
CA LEU A 412 21.29 3.19 -8.74
C LEU A 412 22.62 3.28 -7.97
N SER A 413 23.18 4.50 -7.89
CA SER A 413 24.31 4.74 -7.01
C SER A 413 23.91 4.59 -5.55
N PRO A 414 24.82 4.15 -4.64
CA PRO A 414 24.52 4.14 -3.20
C PRO A 414 24.07 5.50 -2.65
N ALA A 415 24.53 6.59 -3.25
CA ALA A 415 24.13 7.96 -2.90
C ALA A 415 22.70 8.33 -3.33
N ALA A 416 22.08 7.58 -4.26
CA ALA A 416 20.69 7.78 -4.67
C ALA A 416 19.69 7.10 -3.71
N LEU A 417 20.18 6.26 -2.80
CA LEU A 417 19.40 5.60 -1.76
C LEU A 417 19.91 6.08 -0.40
N MET A 418 19.00 6.22 0.55
CA MET A 418 19.43 6.34 1.94
C MET A 418 20.17 5.07 2.36
N PRO A 419 21.24 5.18 3.18
CA PRO A 419 21.94 4.01 3.68
C PRO A 419 20.97 3.12 4.44
N LEU A 420 20.74 1.91 3.93
CA LEU A 420 19.88 0.90 4.53
C LEU A 420 20.64 0.08 5.59
N ASN A 421 21.97 0.16 5.63
CA ASN A 421 22.83 -0.53 6.57
C ASN A 421 23.90 0.44 7.10
N GLU A 422 23.71 0.98 8.30
CA GLU A 422 24.78 1.67 9.04
C GLU A 422 25.59 0.72 9.97
N ASP A 423 25.22 -0.57 10.06
CA ASP A 423 25.78 -1.47 11.07
C ASP A 423 26.87 -2.43 10.56
N ALA A 424 27.50 -2.17 9.43
CA ALA A 424 28.49 -3.10 8.88
C ALA A 424 29.97 -2.70 9.07
N THR A 425 30.25 -1.60 9.78
CA THR A 425 31.65 -1.21 10.05
C THR A 425 31.85 -0.69 11.46
N GLY A 426 31.61 -1.54 12.41
CA GLY A 426 31.94 -1.32 13.82
C GLY A 426 32.43 -2.62 14.42
N ALA A 427 33.59 -3.10 13.97
CA ALA A 427 34.42 -4.07 14.66
C ALA A 427 35.87 -3.61 14.60
#